data_c675a43e03ddd911da2f372954c23ea6
#
_entry.id   c675a43e03ddd911da2f372954c23ea6
#
_cell.length_a   1.000
_cell.length_b   1.000
_cell.length_c   1.000
_cell.angle_alpha   90.00
_cell.angle_beta   90.00
_cell.angle_gamma   90.00
#
_symmetry.space_group_name_H-M   'P 1'
#
loop_
_entity.id
_entity.type
_entity.pdbx_description
1 polymer ?
#
loop_
_entity_poly.entity_id
_entity_poly.type
_entity_poly.pdbx_seq_one_letter_code
_entity_poly.pdbx_strand_id
1 'polypeptide(L)'
;MEVQIFGLKKSADTRKALRFFAERRIRTHFVDLVERSISEGELQRFVQRFGVEALVDHESKRYAELGLKHANVSNARWIERLIAEPALLVLPLVRRLGQPSDVTVGLADATWKRWI
;
A
#
# COMPACT_ATOMS: atom_id res chain seq x y z
N MET A 1 7.98 -18.53 3.35
CA MET A 1 7.15 -17.48 2.74
C MET A 1 7.80 -16.12 2.98
N GLU A 2 7.71 -15.24 2.03
CA GLU A 2 8.23 -13.88 2.13
C GLU A 2 7.14 -12.89 1.72
N VAL A 3 7.20 -11.70 2.29
CA VAL A 3 6.31 -10.59 1.92
C VAL A 3 7.11 -9.34 1.63
N GLN A 4 6.56 -8.48 0.78
CA GLN A 4 7.07 -7.15 0.51
C GLN A 4 6.02 -6.14 1.00
N ILE A 5 6.46 -5.18 1.79
CA ILE A 5 5.57 -4.17 2.39
C ILE A 5 6.01 -2.80 1.93
N PHE A 6 5.11 -2.08 1.26
CA PHE A 6 5.29 -0.68 0.91
C PHE A 6 4.55 0.17 1.93
N GLY A 7 5.25 1.07 2.59
CA GLY A 7 4.60 1.88 3.61
C GLY A 7 5.44 3.04 4.10
N LEU A 8 4.92 3.69 5.13
CA LEU A 8 5.57 4.81 5.80
C LEU A 8 5.71 4.46 7.28
N LYS A 9 6.87 4.72 7.86
CA LYS A 9 7.10 4.45 9.29
C LYS A 9 6.14 5.19 10.20
N LYS A 10 5.66 6.36 9.78
CA LYS A 10 4.67 7.14 10.54
C LYS A 10 3.25 6.56 10.48
N SER A 11 2.98 5.67 9.54
CA SER A 11 1.68 5.02 9.42
C SER A 11 1.54 3.94 10.48
N ALA A 12 0.52 4.06 11.34
CA ALA A 12 0.25 3.08 12.39
C ALA A 12 -0.01 1.69 11.80
N ASP A 13 -0.75 1.62 10.70
CA ASP A 13 -1.09 0.35 10.06
C ASP A 13 0.13 -0.29 9.37
N THR A 14 1.04 0.54 8.84
CA THR A 14 2.33 0.02 8.34
C THR A 14 3.11 -0.64 9.47
N ARG A 15 3.20 0.02 10.64
CA ARG A 15 3.92 -0.55 11.80
C ARG A 15 3.26 -1.83 12.30
N LYS A 16 1.92 -1.88 12.29
CA LYS A 16 1.19 -3.10 12.67
C LYS A 16 1.48 -4.25 11.73
N ALA A 17 1.54 -3.99 10.43
CA ALA A 17 1.88 -4.99 9.44
C ALA A 17 3.30 -5.53 9.64
N LEU A 18 4.27 -4.64 9.82
CA LEU A 18 5.65 -5.04 10.08
C LEU A 18 5.75 -5.94 11.31
N ARG A 19 5.04 -5.57 12.38
CA ARG A 19 5.01 -6.38 13.61
C ARG A 19 4.35 -7.73 13.38
N PHE A 20 3.23 -7.74 12.67
CA PHE A 20 2.48 -8.97 12.39
C PHE A 20 3.38 -10.04 11.78
N PHE A 21 4.12 -9.67 10.74
CA PHE A 21 4.99 -10.63 10.04
C PHE A 21 6.27 -10.94 10.83
N ALA A 22 6.82 -9.96 11.54
CA ALA A 22 8.00 -10.17 12.38
C ALA A 22 7.72 -11.16 13.51
N GLU A 23 6.59 -11.03 14.19
CA GLU A 23 6.20 -11.93 15.27
C GLU A 23 6.02 -13.37 14.80
N ARG A 24 5.72 -13.56 13.54
CA ARG A 24 5.53 -14.88 12.92
C ARG A 24 6.77 -15.37 12.19
N ARG A 25 7.89 -14.63 12.33
CA ARG A 25 9.19 -14.97 11.74
C ARG A 25 9.13 -15.12 10.21
N ILE A 26 8.30 -14.30 9.58
CA ILE A 26 8.18 -14.25 8.14
C ILE A 26 9.14 -13.20 7.61
N ARG A 27 9.94 -13.59 6.62
CA ARG A 27 10.90 -12.68 6.01
C ARG A 27 10.15 -11.54 5.31
N THR A 28 10.48 -10.30 5.69
CA THR A 28 9.81 -9.10 5.22
C THR A 28 10.79 -8.19 4.50
N HIS A 29 10.41 -7.77 3.31
CA HIS A 29 11.15 -6.76 2.54
C HIS A 29 10.37 -5.44 2.65
N PHE A 30 10.83 -4.56 3.53
CA PHE A 30 10.17 -3.27 3.73
C PHE A 30 10.67 -2.23 2.75
N VAL A 31 9.76 -1.65 1.98
CA VAL A 31 10.04 -0.52 1.09
C VAL A 31 9.51 0.74 1.78
N ASP A 32 10.43 1.53 2.30
CA ASP A 32 10.10 2.81 2.94
C ASP A 32 9.87 3.85 1.84
N LEU A 33 8.64 4.31 1.73
CA LEU A 33 8.23 5.23 0.66
C LEU A 33 8.77 6.66 0.83
N VAL A 34 9.39 6.96 1.98
CA VAL A 34 10.17 8.19 2.14
C VAL A 34 11.50 8.08 1.38
N GLU A 35 12.11 6.90 1.44
CA GLU A 35 13.43 6.68 0.84
C GLU A 35 13.35 6.34 -0.65
N ARG A 36 12.29 5.66 -1.06
CA ARG A 36 12.11 5.23 -2.44
C ARG A 36 10.63 5.24 -2.82
N SER A 37 10.30 5.88 -3.93
CA SER A 37 8.94 5.82 -4.45
C SER A 37 8.61 4.41 -4.91
N ILE A 38 7.33 4.05 -4.81
CA ILE A 38 6.84 2.84 -5.48
C ILE A 38 6.92 3.07 -6.99
N SER A 39 7.35 2.06 -7.73
CA SER A 39 7.37 2.16 -9.19
C SER A 39 5.96 1.97 -9.76
N GLU A 40 5.74 2.44 -10.97
CA GLU A 40 4.45 2.25 -11.64
C GLU A 40 4.11 0.76 -11.78
N GLY A 41 5.09 -0.06 -12.16
CA GLY A 41 4.90 -1.51 -12.29
C GLY A 41 4.53 -2.18 -10.97
N GLU A 42 5.14 -1.75 -9.87
CA GLU A 42 4.81 -2.25 -8.54
C GLU A 42 3.38 -1.86 -8.14
N LEU A 43 3.01 -0.59 -8.37
CA LEU A 43 1.68 -0.10 -8.03
C LEU A 43 0.60 -0.77 -8.88
N GLN A 44 0.88 -1.05 -10.14
CA GLN A 44 -0.08 -1.69 -11.04
C GLN A 44 -0.59 -3.03 -10.54
N ARG A 45 0.20 -3.79 -9.80
CA ARG A 45 -0.25 -5.06 -9.22
C ARG A 45 -1.45 -4.85 -8.29
N PHE A 46 -1.41 -3.76 -7.53
CA PHE A 46 -2.50 -3.38 -6.60
C PHE A 46 -3.68 -2.78 -7.36
N VAL A 47 -3.39 -1.95 -8.37
CA VAL A 47 -4.42 -1.35 -9.21
C VAL A 47 -5.25 -2.42 -9.94
N GLN A 48 -4.59 -3.42 -10.51
CA GLN A 48 -5.26 -4.50 -11.23
C GLN A 48 -6.15 -5.34 -10.32
N ARG A 49 -5.74 -5.51 -9.07
CA ARG A 49 -6.50 -6.33 -8.11
C ARG A 49 -7.66 -5.59 -7.48
N PHE A 50 -7.47 -4.31 -7.14
CA PHE A 50 -8.43 -3.55 -6.32
C PHE A 50 -9.01 -2.32 -7.01
N GLY A 51 -8.39 -1.83 -8.08
CA GLY A 51 -8.74 -0.55 -8.70
C GLY A 51 -8.07 0.62 -7.99
N VAL A 52 -7.94 1.74 -8.71
CA VAL A 52 -7.27 2.94 -8.19
C VAL A 52 -8.00 3.50 -6.96
N GLU A 53 -9.33 3.52 -7.00
CA GLU A 53 -10.15 4.11 -5.95
C GLU A 53 -9.88 3.48 -4.58
N ALA A 54 -9.67 2.16 -4.55
CA ALA A 54 -9.40 1.45 -3.32
C ALA A 54 -8.04 1.79 -2.71
N LEU A 55 -7.12 2.34 -3.50
CA LEU A 55 -5.79 2.71 -3.05
C LEU A 55 -5.71 4.13 -2.49
N VAL A 56 -6.72 4.96 -2.74
CA VAL A 56 -6.75 6.36 -2.31
C VAL A 56 -7.33 6.45 -0.90
N ASP A 57 -6.56 7.02 0.03
CA ASP A 57 -7.04 7.28 1.38
C ASP A 57 -7.78 8.62 1.40
N HIS A 58 -9.11 8.55 1.22
CA HIS A 58 -9.99 9.71 1.19
C HIS A 58 -10.11 10.39 2.55
N GLU A 59 -9.71 9.73 3.61
CA GLU A 59 -9.73 10.26 4.97
C GLU A 59 -8.39 10.90 5.35
N SER A 60 -7.38 10.85 4.47
CA SER A 60 -6.07 11.37 4.80
C SER A 60 -6.06 12.89 4.82
N LYS A 61 -5.19 13.43 5.67
CA LYS A 61 -4.96 14.88 5.74
C LYS A 61 -4.51 15.43 4.39
N ARG A 62 -3.64 14.66 3.70
CA ARG A 62 -3.10 15.10 2.41
C ARG A 62 -4.17 15.19 1.33
N TYR A 63 -5.14 14.27 1.34
CA TYR A 63 -6.28 14.31 0.43
C TYR A 63 -7.06 15.62 0.62
N ALA A 64 -7.34 15.98 1.88
CA ALA A 64 -8.03 17.22 2.21
C ALA A 64 -7.21 18.45 1.83
N GLU A 65 -5.92 18.46 2.12
CA GLU A 65 -5.03 19.58 1.80
C GLU A 65 -4.97 19.89 0.31
N LEU A 66 -5.02 18.85 -0.51
CA LEU A 66 -4.96 19.00 -1.97
C LEU A 66 -6.32 19.31 -2.61
N GLY A 67 -7.41 19.34 -1.81
CA GLY A 67 -8.74 19.67 -2.31
C GLY A 67 -9.27 18.66 -3.32
N LEU A 68 -8.98 17.39 -3.14
CA LEU A 68 -9.29 16.35 -4.13
C LEU A 68 -10.72 15.81 -4.07
N LYS A 69 -11.49 16.19 -3.06
CA LYS A 69 -12.84 15.66 -2.85
C LYS A 69 -13.76 15.83 -4.06
N HIS A 70 -13.64 16.96 -4.75
CA HIS A 70 -14.47 17.26 -5.91
C HIS A 70 -13.67 17.31 -7.21
N ALA A 71 -12.42 16.85 -7.18
CA ALA A 71 -11.57 16.85 -8.36
C ALA A 71 -11.98 15.73 -9.31
N ASN A 72 -12.03 16.06 -10.61
CA ASN A 72 -12.25 15.07 -11.65
C ASN A 72 -10.89 14.64 -12.19
N VAL A 73 -10.36 13.55 -11.63
CA VAL A 73 -9.00 13.07 -11.91
C VAL A 73 -9.08 11.73 -12.63
N SER A 74 -8.40 11.60 -13.76
CA SER A 74 -8.34 10.34 -14.50
C SER A 74 -7.52 9.31 -13.72
N ASN A 75 -7.72 8.02 -14.02
CA ASN A 75 -6.94 6.96 -13.38
C ASN A 75 -5.44 7.12 -13.60
N ALA A 76 -5.02 7.52 -14.80
CA ALA A 76 -3.61 7.75 -15.09
C ALA A 76 -3.02 8.86 -14.21
N ARG A 77 -3.76 9.93 -14.01
CA ARG A 77 -3.33 11.03 -13.13
C ARG A 77 -3.31 10.60 -11.67
N TRP A 78 -4.27 9.79 -11.24
CA TRP A 78 -4.27 9.24 -9.90
C TRP A 78 -3.04 8.39 -9.63
N ILE A 79 -2.66 7.55 -10.58
CA ILE A 79 -1.47 6.72 -10.45
C ILE A 79 -0.22 7.59 -10.28
N GLU A 80 -0.07 8.64 -11.09
CA GLU A 80 1.04 9.59 -10.96
C GLU A 80 1.06 10.25 -9.58
N ARG A 81 -0.11 10.69 -9.08
CA ARG A 81 -0.23 11.34 -7.78
C ARG A 81 0.11 10.39 -6.63
N LEU A 82 -0.36 9.16 -6.70
CA LEU A 82 -0.10 8.17 -5.64
C LEU A 82 1.39 7.83 -5.55
N ILE A 83 2.07 7.78 -6.68
CA ILE A 83 3.52 7.56 -6.72
C ILE A 83 4.26 8.76 -6.11
N ALA A 84 3.86 9.97 -6.48
CA ALA A 84 4.51 11.21 -6.01
C ALA A 84 4.18 11.51 -4.54
N GLU A 85 3.00 11.12 -4.07
CA GLU A 85 2.47 11.48 -2.76
C GLU A 85 2.04 10.24 -1.98
N PRO A 86 2.97 9.50 -1.37
CA PRO A 86 2.61 8.28 -0.62
C PRO A 86 1.60 8.51 0.51
N ALA A 87 1.51 9.75 1.02
CA ALA A 87 0.53 10.09 2.04
C ALA A 87 -0.93 9.99 1.55
N LEU A 88 -1.14 9.90 0.23
CA LEU A 88 -2.47 9.69 -0.36
C LEU A 88 -2.87 8.22 -0.41
N LEU A 89 -1.92 7.31 -0.20
CA LEU A 89 -2.18 5.87 -0.29
C LEU A 89 -2.82 5.33 0.99
N VAL A 90 -3.70 4.37 0.82
CA VAL A 90 -4.10 3.48 1.91
C VAL A 90 -2.93 2.55 2.17
N LEU A 91 -2.29 2.67 3.33
CA LEU A 91 -1.09 1.91 3.69
C LEU A 91 -1.39 0.89 4.79
N PRO A 92 -0.61 -0.20 4.83
CA PRO A 92 0.44 -0.57 3.89
C PRO A 92 -0.12 -1.27 2.66
N LEU A 93 0.69 -1.29 1.60
CA LEU A 93 0.47 -2.16 0.45
C LEU A 93 1.35 -3.39 0.66
N VAL A 94 0.76 -4.57 0.72
CA VAL A 94 1.48 -5.80 1.04
C VAL A 94 1.35 -6.80 -0.09
N ARG A 95 2.47 -7.36 -0.50
CA ARG A 95 2.55 -8.38 -1.53
C ARG A 95 3.14 -9.66 -0.97
N ARG A 96 2.42 -10.76 -1.12
CA ARG A 96 2.96 -12.09 -0.88
C ARG A 96 3.85 -12.48 -2.05
N LEU A 97 5.11 -12.79 -1.79
CA LEU A 97 6.05 -13.19 -2.83
C LEU A 97 5.95 -14.69 -3.10
N GLY A 98 6.34 -15.09 -4.31
CA GLY A 98 6.28 -16.49 -4.72
C GLY A 98 4.94 -16.86 -5.33
N GLN A 99 4.67 -18.18 -5.39
CA GLN A 99 3.44 -18.71 -5.99
C GLN A 99 2.62 -19.46 -4.95
N PRO A 100 1.32 -19.22 -4.88
CA PRO A 100 0.60 -18.17 -5.58
C PRO A 100 0.91 -16.79 -4.99
N SER A 101 1.06 -15.79 -5.84
CA SER A 101 1.22 -14.41 -5.36
C SER A 101 -0.14 -13.83 -4.98
N ASP A 102 -0.13 -12.87 -4.07
CA ASP A 102 -1.33 -12.16 -3.67
C ASP A 102 -0.95 -10.77 -3.16
N VAL A 103 -1.91 -9.86 -3.12
CA VAL A 103 -1.71 -8.49 -2.68
C VAL A 103 -2.85 -8.06 -1.76
N THR A 104 -2.55 -7.16 -0.81
CA THR A 104 -3.55 -6.56 0.07
C THR A 104 -3.31 -5.07 0.19
N VAL A 105 -4.37 -4.34 0.54
CA VAL A 105 -4.35 -2.88 0.75
C VAL A 105 -4.83 -2.61 2.17
N GLY A 106 -4.05 -1.82 2.90
CA GLY A 106 -4.37 -1.49 4.29
C GLY A 106 -4.12 -2.64 5.25
N LEU A 107 -4.70 -2.55 6.42
CA LEU A 107 -4.58 -3.59 7.44
C LEU A 107 -5.47 -4.77 7.06
N ALA A 108 -4.87 -5.92 6.79
CA ALA A 108 -5.57 -7.08 6.26
C ALA A 108 -5.21 -8.37 7.01
N ASP A 109 -5.28 -8.32 8.34
CA ASP A 109 -4.89 -9.43 9.23
C ASP A 109 -5.52 -10.75 8.83
N ALA A 110 -6.83 -10.75 8.52
CA ALA A 110 -7.54 -11.97 8.18
C ALA A 110 -6.97 -12.63 6.92
N THR A 111 -6.64 -11.83 5.90
CA THR A 111 -6.01 -12.34 4.69
C THR A 111 -4.61 -12.85 4.96
N TRP A 112 -3.81 -12.09 5.72
CA TRP A 112 -2.43 -12.45 6.03
C TRP A 112 -2.37 -13.77 6.84
N LYS A 113 -3.33 -13.98 7.73
CA LYS A 113 -3.43 -15.24 8.48
C LYS A 113 -3.68 -16.44 7.57
N ARG A 114 -4.43 -16.24 6.49
CA ARG A 114 -4.67 -17.30 5.51
C ARG A 114 -3.44 -17.63 4.67
N TRP A 115 -2.49 -16.70 4.56
CA TRP A 115 -1.25 -16.93 3.84
C TRP A 115 -0.28 -17.85 4.59
N ILE A 116 -0.41 -17.93 5.91
CA ILE A 116 0.53 -18.59 6.79
C ILE A 116 0.12 -20.04 7.11
#